data_54d91b3afead24d9b0536c644c81096d
#
_entry.id   54d91b3afead24d9b0536c644c81096d
#
_cell.length_a   1.000
_cell.length_b   1.000
_cell.length_c   1.000
_cell.angle_alpha   90.00
_cell.angle_beta   90.00
_cell.angle_gamma   90.00
#
_symmetry.space_group_name_H-M   'P 1'
#
loop_
_entity.id
_entity.type
_entity.pdbx_description
1 polymer ?
#
loop_
_entity_poly.entity_id
_entity_poly.type
_entity_poly.pdbx_seq_one_letter_code
_entity_poly.pdbx_strand_id
1 'polypeptide(L)'
;EKTLGNTIQLGHTVSEDVTAATSSSGTLTLDASVGGFFTVALSENITTWTINNLPAGRATVITVRFTQDSTDRTVVSTINTVAAKTAGGAGWTMSTGSGVIDIVTVLYDGTNYYLIPQQAWS
;
A
#
# COMPACT_ATOMS: atom_id res chain seq x y z
N GLU A 1 -23.48 11.62 -0.16
CA GLU A 1 -22.92 11.13 -1.44
C GLU A 1 -24.03 10.80 -2.42
N LYS A 2 -23.84 11.18 -3.67
CA LYS A 2 -24.85 10.93 -4.68
C LYS A 2 -24.24 10.19 -5.88
N THR A 3 -24.86 9.08 -6.24
CA THR A 3 -24.46 8.28 -7.37
C THR A 3 -25.44 8.50 -8.52
N LEU A 4 -24.93 8.73 -9.72
CA LEU A 4 -25.72 8.87 -10.94
C LEU A 4 -25.62 7.57 -11.73
N GLY A 5 -26.56 6.64 -11.46
CA GLY A 5 -26.44 5.30 -11.97
C GLY A 5 -25.21 4.63 -11.37
N ASN A 6 -24.29 4.18 -12.21
CA ASN A 6 -23.02 3.56 -11.81
C ASN A 6 -21.83 4.49 -11.96
N THR A 7 -22.07 5.79 -12.16
CA THR A 7 -21.00 6.76 -12.45
C THR A 7 -20.99 7.86 -11.42
N ILE A 8 -19.81 8.20 -10.93
CA ILE A 8 -19.58 9.39 -10.10
C ILE A 8 -18.86 10.39 -10.99
N GLN A 9 -19.44 11.58 -11.14
CA GLN A 9 -18.85 12.65 -11.95
C GLN A 9 -18.29 13.74 -11.04
N LEU A 10 -17.02 14.10 -11.30
CA LEU A 10 -16.31 15.11 -10.50
C LEU A 10 -15.79 16.17 -11.45
N GLY A 11 -16.14 17.43 -11.19
CA GLY A 11 -15.76 18.56 -12.02
C GLY A 11 -14.40 19.17 -11.70
N HIS A 12 -13.70 18.65 -10.70
CA HIS A 12 -12.46 19.21 -10.20
C HIS A 12 -11.45 18.11 -9.87
N THR A 13 -10.23 18.52 -9.49
CA THR A 13 -9.21 17.60 -9.02
C THR A 13 -9.71 16.85 -7.79
N VAL A 14 -9.44 15.54 -7.77
CA VAL A 14 -9.75 14.69 -6.62
C VAL A 14 -8.53 14.64 -5.72
N SER A 15 -8.73 14.87 -4.43
CA SER A 15 -7.71 14.68 -3.42
C SER A 15 -8.25 13.79 -2.31
N GLU A 16 -7.37 13.11 -1.61
CA GLU A 16 -7.75 12.29 -0.46
C GLU A 16 -6.80 12.55 0.69
N ASP A 17 -7.22 12.14 1.88
CA ASP A 17 -6.41 12.31 3.07
C ASP A 17 -5.13 11.49 2.97
N VAL A 18 -4.07 12.05 3.52
CA VAL A 18 -2.82 11.32 3.75
C VAL A 18 -2.89 10.73 5.16
N THR A 19 -2.95 9.42 5.25
CA THR A 19 -3.13 8.71 6.51
C THR A 19 -1.82 8.07 6.95
N ALA A 20 -1.31 8.45 8.11
CA ALA A 20 -0.14 7.81 8.68
C ALA A 20 -0.52 6.47 9.31
N ALA A 21 0.25 5.44 9.02
CA ALA A 21 0.08 4.12 9.61
C ALA A 21 1.38 3.68 10.26
N THR A 22 1.27 2.98 11.38
CA THR A 22 2.42 2.48 12.15
C THR A 22 2.26 0.99 12.34
N SER A 23 3.33 0.23 12.08
CA SER A 23 3.34 -1.20 12.36
C SER A 23 3.51 -1.46 13.86
N SER A 24 3.06 -2.62 14.29
CA SER A 24 3.22 -3.09 15.67
C SER A 24 3.56 -4.56 15.67
N SER A 25 4.65 -4.92 16.34
CA SER A 25 5.15 -6.30 16.41
C SER A 25 5.29 -6.95 15.04
N GLY A 26 5.77 -6.19 14.07
CA GLY A 26 5.98 -6.66 12.70
C GLY A 26 4.72 -6.70 11.82
N THR A 27 3.58 -6.27 12.33
CA THR A 27 2.33 -6.26 11.58
C THR A 27 1.95 -4.84 11.17
N LEU A 28 1.78 -4.64 9.87
CA LEU A 28 1.22 -3.41 9.31
C LEU A 28 -0.23 -3.68 8.90
N THR A 29 -1.14 -2.89 9.44
CA THR A 29 -2.56 -2.98 9.11
C THR A 29 -3.02 -1.66 8.52
N LEU A 30 -3.56 -1.70 7.30
CA LEU A 30 -4.16 -0.57 6.62
C LEU A 30 -5.66 -0.81 6.50
N ASP A 31 -6.44 0.25 6.63
CA ASP A 31 -7.90 0.17 6.51
C ASP A 31 -8.33 0.92 5.24
N ALA A 32 -8.76 0.18 4.23
CA ALA A 32 -9.17 0.75 2.95
C ALA A 32 -10.44 1.60 3.07
N SER A 33 -11.19 1.50 4.17
CA SER A 33 -12.39 2.30 4.37
C SER A 33 -12.08 3.76 4.76
N VAL A 34 -10.85 4.05 5.22
CA VAL A 34 -10.49 5.42 5.62
C VAL A 34 -9.79 6.19 4.50
N GLY A 35 -9.35 5.54 3.46
CA GLY A 35 -8.70 6.20 2.33
C GLY A 35 -7.81 5.28 1.53
N GLY A 36 -7.17 5.83 0.50
CA GLY A 36 -6.33 5.08 -0.41
C GLY A 36 -4.86 5.49 -0.41
N PHE A 37 -4.45 6.43 0.43
CA PHE A 37 -3.05 6.84 0.50
C PHE A 37 -2.55 6.80 1.94
N PHE A 38 -1.51 6.00 2.17
CA PHE A 38 -0.93 5.80 3.49
C PHE A 38 0.55 6.11 3.49
N THR A 39 1.05 6.63 4.61
CA THR A 39 2.48 6.80 4.84
C THR A 39 2.91 5.90 5.99
N VAL A 40 4.05 5.24 5.81
CA VAL A 40 4.62 4.36 6.83
C VAL A 40 6.08 4.74 7.03
N ALA A 41 6.41 5.26 8.20
CA ALA A 41 7.80 5.44 8.61
C ALA A 41 8.26 4.12 9.25
N LEU A 42 9.15 3.41 8.57
CA LEU A 42 9.60 2.10 9.04
C LEU A 42 10.42 2.24 10.32
N SER A 43 10.13 1.41 11.31
CA SER A 43 10.86 1.31 12.57
C SER A 43 11.15 -0.14 12.95
N GLU A 44 10.64 -1.09 12.19
CA GLU A 44 10.83 -2.52 12.37
C GLU A 44 10.62 -3.22 11.03
N ASN A 45 11.03 -4.47 10.93
CA ASN A 45 10.71 -5.27 9.75
C ASN A 45 9.21 -5.58 9.75
N ILE A 46 8.57 -5.44 8.59
CA ILE A 46 7.17 -5.78 8.43
C ILE A 46 7.10 -7.20 7.87
N THR A 47 6.64 -8.12 8.70
CA THR A 47 6.52 -9.54 8.37
C THR A 47 5.10 -9.95 8.05
N THR A 48 4.12 -9.12 8.41
CA THR A 48 2.70 -9.34 8.12
C THR A 48 2.10 -8.02 7.64
N TRP A 49 1.45 -8.06 6.46
CA TRP A 49 0.81 -6.89 5.88
C TRP A 49 -0.66 -7.22 5.63
N THR A 50 -1.53 -6.48 6.29
CA THR A 50 -2.98 -6.66 6.20
C THR A 50 -3.61 -5.38 5.67
N ILE A 51 -4.53 -5.52 4.72
CA ILE A 51 -5.38 -4.42 4.25
C ILE A 51 -6.81 -4.84 4.50
N ASN A 52 -7.47 -4.15 5.42
CA ASN A 52 -8.86 -4.44 5.80
C ASN A 52 -9.85 -3.69 4.90
N ASN A 53 -11.05 -4.22 4.82
CA ASN A 53 -12.20 -3.57 4.17
C ASN A 53 -12.04 -3.39 2.66
N LEU A 54 -11.31 -4.28 2.00
CA LEU A 54 -11.29 -4.34 0.55
C LEU A 54 -12.58 -5.01 0.06
N PRO A 55 -13.37 -4.36 -0.79
CA PRO A 55 -14.62 -4.97 -1.26
C PRO A 55 -14.34 -6.18 -2.16
N ALA A 56 -14.92 -7.31 -1.82
CA ALA A 56 -14.77 -8.53 -2.62
C ALA A 56 -15.33 -8.34 -4.03
N GLY A 57 -14.60 -8.84 -5.02
CA GLY A 57 -15.03 -8.79 -6.41
C GLY A 57 -14.97 -7.41 -7.05
N ARG A 58 -14.32 -6.45 -6.40
CA ARG A 58 -14.19 -5.07 -6.92
C ARG A 58 -12.72 -4.67 -6.92
N ALA A 59 -12.34 -3.85 -7.90
CA ALA A 59 -10.98 -3.33 -7.97
C ALA A 59 -10.81 -2.17 -7.00
N THR A 60 -9.68 -2.17 -6.27
CA THR A 60 -9.33 -1.10 -5.34
C THR A 60 -7.84 -0.80 -5.49
N VAL A 61 -7.48 0.47 -5.48
CA VAL A 61 -6.08 0.92 -5.54
C VAL A 61 -5.72 1.58 -4.23
N ILE A 62 -4.65 1.10 -3.60
CA ILE A 62 -4.09 1.68 -2.38
C ILE A 62 -2.64 2.04 -2.68
N THR A 63 -2.23 3.23 -2.30
CA THR A 63 -0.84 3.67 -2.43
C THR A 63 -0.22 3.81 -1.05
N VAL A 64 0.98 3.27 -0.87
CA VAL A 64 1.71 3.33 0.39
C VAL A 64 3.08 3.93 0.14
N ARG A 65 3.41 4.97 0.88
CA ARG A 65 4.74 5.57 0.86
C ARG A 65 5.51 5.07 2.09
N PHE A 66 6.48 4.19 1.86
CA PHE A 66 7.36 3.69 2.91
C PHE A 66 8.60 4.57 2.98
N THR A 67 8.98 4.97 4.17
CA THR A 67 10.23 5.69 4.42
C THR A 67 11.14 4.82 5.26
N GLN A 68 12.36 4.58 4.78
CA GLN A 68 13.34 3.72 5.45
C GLN A 68 13.94 4.43 6.67
N ASP A 69 14.22 3.66 7.72
CA ASP A 69 15.01 4.14 8.85
C ASP A 69 16.50 3.85 8.65
N SER A 70 17.30 4.01 9.68
CA SER A 70 18.75 3.81 9.59
C SER A 70 19.19 2.34 9.62
N THR A 71 18.26 1.40 9.75
CA THR A 71 18.57 -0.03 9.94
C THR A 71 18.29 -0.89 8.71
N ASP A 72 17.74 -0.30 7.65
CA ASP A 72 17.39 -1.03 6.41
C ASP A 72 16.36 -2.14 6.66
N ARG A 73 15.16 -1.72 7.01
CA ARG A 73 14.03 -2.62 7.30
C ARG A 73 13.52 -3.29 6.03
N THR A 74 12.94 -4.45 6.20
CA THR A 74 12.30 -5.21 5.12
C THR A 74 10.80 -5.16 5.23
N VAL A 75 10.11 -5.30 4.09
CA VAL A 75 8.65 -5.35 4.03
C VAL A 75 8.25 -6.57 3.19
N VAL A 76 7.37 -7.38 3.75
CA VAL A 76 6.90 -8.58 3.07
C VAL A 76 6.07 -8.23 1.82
N SER A 77 6.17 -9.08 0.78
CA SER A 77 5.36 -8.94 -0.43
C SER A 77 4.10 -9.82 -0.41
N THR A 78 3.61 -10.12 0.78
CA THR A 78 2.40 -10.91 1.00
C THR A 78 1.38 -10.01 1.68
N ILE A 79 0.17 -9.95 1.12
CA ILE A 79 -0.92 -9.12 1.66
C ILE A 79 -2.10 -10.03 1.96
N ASN A 80 -2.66 -9.91 3.16
CA ASN A 80 -3.79 -10.71 3.60
C ASN A 80 -3.52 -12.21 3.40
N THR A 81 -2.30 -12.66 3.71
CA THR A 81 -1.82 -14.04 3.58
C THR A 81 -1.70 -14.54 2.13
N VAL A 82 -1.84 -13.67 1.15
CA VAL A 82 -1.73 -14.01 -0.27
C VAL A 82 -0.46 -13.37 -0.84
N ALA A 83 0.37 -14.19 -1.49
CA ALA A 83 1.56 -13.66 -2.16
C ALA A 83 1.13 -12.70 -3.27
N ALA A 84 1.57 -11.46 -3.19
CA ALA A 84 1.26 -10.46 -4.19
C ALA A 84 2.05 -10.72 -5.45
N LYS A 85 1.45 -10.41 -6.59
CA LYS A 85 2.12 -10.52 -7.89
C LYS A 85 2.97 -9.28 -8.12
N THR A 86 4.13 -9.49 -8.69
CA THR A 86 5.06 -8.42 -9.07
C THR A 86 5.50 -8.64 -10.51
N ALA A 87 5.92 -7.57 -11.18
CA ALA A 87 6.44 -7.68 -12.53
C ALA A 87 7.67 -8.59 -12.54
N GLY A 88 7.66 -9.60 -13.39
CA GLY A 88 8.73 -10.60 -13.46
C GLY A 88 8.68 -11.66 -12.35
N GLY A 89 7.77 -11.56 -11.40
CA GLY A 89 7.54 -12.59 -10.38
C GLY A 89 8.57 -12.67 -9.26
N ALA A 90 9.48 -11.70 -9.16
CA ALA A 90 10.60 -11.77 -8.21
C ALA A 90 10.26 -11.22 -6.80
N GLY A 91 9.08 -10.67 -6.62
CA GLY A 91 8.72 -9.97 -5.40
C GLY A 91 9.25 -8.53 -5.40
N TRP A 92 8.95 -7.80 -4.35
CA TRP A 92 9.46 -6.45 -4.14
C TRP A 92 10.37 -6.47 -2.91
N THR A 93 11.52 -5.82 -3.05
CA THR A 93 12.46 -5.64 -1.93
C THR A 93 12.56 -4.15 -1.63
N MET A 94 12.29 -3.78 -0.37
CA MET A 94 12.39 -2.38 0.08
C MET A 94 13.80 -1.86 -0.16
N SER A 95 13.89 -0.64 -0.69
CA SER A 95 15.18 0.03 -0.90
C SER A 95 15.86 0.31 0.44
N THR A 96 17.19 0.30 0.41
CA THR A 96 18.01 0.55 1.60
C THR A 96 18.51 2.00 1.64
N GLY A 97 18.92 2.43 2.82
CA GLY A 97 19.43 3.78 3.05
C GLY A 97 18.47 4.62 3.89
N SER A 98 19.01 5.26 4.91
CA SER A 98 18.22 6.09 5.82
C SER A 98 17.50 7.22 5.07
N GLY A 99 16.19 7.30 5.28
CA GLY A 99 15.35 8.32 4.65
C GLY A 99 14.95 8.02 3.21
N VAL A 100 15.40 6.91 2.63
CA VAL A 100 15.02 6.52 1.26
C VAL A 100 13.55 6.10 1.26
N ILE A 101 12.85 6.45 0.19
CA ILE A 101 11.42 6.24 0.07
C ILE A 101 11.13 5.27 -1.08
N ASP A 102 10.27 4.30 -0.82
CA ASP A 102 9.60 3.51 -1.85
C ASP A 102 8.12 3.84 -1.83
N ILE A 103 7.56 4.11 -3.00
CA ILE A 103 6.12 4.31 -3.16
C ILE A 103 5.58 3.07 -3.86
N VAL A 104 4.69 2.36 -3.17
CA VAL A 104 4.15 1.10 -3.67
C VAL A 104 2.66 1.26 -3.90
N THR A 105 2.25 1.05 -5.13
CA THR A 105 0.82 0.97 -5.46
C THR A 105 0.39 -0.48 -5.35
N VAL A 106 -0.64 -0.72 -4.56
CA VAL A 106 -1.28 -2.02 -4.44
C VAL A 106 -2.57 -1.98 -5.25
N LEU A 107 -2.63 -2.75 -6.31
CA LEU A 107 -3.85 -2.94 -7.08
C LEU A 107 -4.48 -4.26 -6.65
N TYR A 108 -5.67 -4.19 -6.08
CA TYR A 108 -6.48 -5.37 -5.77
C TYR A 108 -7.56 -5.48 -6.85
N ASP A 109 -7.58 -6.59 -7.57
CA ASP A 109 -8.51 -6.80 -8.67
C ASP A 109 -9.80 -7.51 -8.26
N GLY A 110 -10.02 -7.66 -6.97
CA GLY A 110 -11.14 -8.42 -6.42
C GLY A 110 -10.74 -9.83 -6.00
N THR A 111 -9.55 -10.29 -6.38
CA THR A 111 -9.04 -11.64 -6.08
C THR A 111 -7.55 -11.61 -5.75
N ASN A 112 -6.74 -10.98 -6.59
CA ASN A 112 -5.28 -10.95 -6.45
C ASN A 112 -4.79 -9.55 -6.13
N TYR A 113 -3.59 -9.49 -5.59
CA TYR A 113 -2.88 -8.25 -5.28
C TYR A 113 -1.70 -8.11 -6.22
N TYR A 114 -1.52 -6.91 -6.77
CA TYR A 114 -0.40 -6.57 -7.64
C TYR A 114 0.36 -5.43 -7.00
N LEU A 115 1.68 -5.58 -6.83
CA LEU A 115 2.54 -4.52 -6.31
C LEU A 115 3.23 -3.83 -7.46
N ILE A 116 3.13 -2.51 -7.48
CA ILE A 116 3.75 -1.65 -8.48
C ILE A 116 4.65 -0.68 -7.72
N PRO A 117 5.93 -1.06 -7.47
CA PRO A 117 6.82 -0.22 -6.71
C PRO A 117 7.52 0.82 -7.59
N GLN A 118 7.68 2.02 -7.04
CA GLN A 118 8.59 3.04 -7.54
C GLN A 118 9.59 3.28 -6.42
N GLN A 119 10.86 3.02 -6.69
CA GLN A 119 11.83 2.81 -5.63
C GLN A 119 12.91 3.88 -5.57
N ALA A 120 13.52 3.96 -4.38
CA ALA A 120 14.73 4.72 -4.12
C ALA A 120 14.60 6.23 -4.35
N TRP A 121 13.47 6.79 -3.95
CA TRP A 121 13.32 8.25 -3.88
C TRP A 121 14.16 8.78 -2.71
N SER A 122 14.99 9.75 -2.96
CA SER A 122 15.88 10.33 -1.94
C SER A 122 15.91 11.85 -1.99
#